data_6cf9f7838d8f0f1a0735d4d4f88fcd16
#
_entry.id   6cf9f7838d8f0f1a0735d4d4f88fcd16
#
_cell.length_a   1.000
_cell.length_b   1.000
_cell.length_c   1.000
_cell.angle_alpha   90.00
_cell.angle_beta   90.00
_cell.angle_gamma   90.00
#
_symmetry.space_group_name_H-M   'P 1'
#
loop_
_entity.id
_entity.type
_entity.pdbx_description
1 polymer ?
#
loop_
_entity_poly.entity_id
_entity_poly.type
_entity_poly.pdbx_seq_one_letter_code
_entity_poly.pdbx_strand_id
1 'polypeptide(L)'
;MTALAEGVAGAGSVAPETPVRSGRRGSGAWRYAVLAVLGLYFLVPIAASVWFTIRERDGVSLGTYAEIPGAEGFAEAFTRSLAIAGLTVAIALLLMVPTVVLVNLRLPRLRTTVELLTLMPLVLPPIALVVGVRSVLAWAPDYFFGTPLAEAFFALQEPALPWILVFVYVILALPFVYRALDAGVRGADLRTLTEAARNLGASWPRVLVSVVLPALRTSVLNASFLTLALVLGEYTIAAILGFETFPTWIVRISGSQPQLSVAVSVLSLVVTWVLLLMISALDRRRGTKESS
;
A
#
# COMPACT_ATOMS: atom_id res chain seq x y z
N MET A 1 -57.63 -58.55 -35.99
CA MET A 1 -58.59 -57.63 -36.62
C MET A 1 -58.02 -56.22 -36.45
N THR A 2 -57.45 -55.73 -37.51
CA THR A 2 -57.90 -54.54 -38.28
C THR A 2 -57.73 -53.25 -37.50
N ALA A 3 -57.10 -52.17 -37.95
CA ALA A 3 -56.71 -51.69 -39.25
C ALA A 3 -55.77 -50.47 -39.01
N LEU A 4 -54.80 -50.29 -39.89
CA LEU A 4 -54.64 -49.18 -40.83
C LEU A 4 -54.53 -47.79 -40.20
N ALA A 5 -53.37 -47.14 -40.27
CA ALA A 5 -52.78 -46.47 -41.44
C ALA A 5 -53.18 -44.99 -41.47
N GLU A 6 -52.27 -44.27 -41.94
CA GLU A 6 -52.24 -42.83 -42.38
C GLU A 6 -51.64 -41.92 -41.33
N GLY A 7 -50.51 -41.36 -41.54
CA GLY A 7 -50.00 -40.74 -42.77
C GLY A 7 -50.07 -39.25 -42.53
N VAL A 8 -49.13 -38.61 -42.87
CA VAL A 8 -49.03 -37.21 -43.29
C VAL A 8 -47.85 -36.46 -42.66
N ALA A 9 -46.96 -36.23 -43.54
CA ALA A 9 -45.88 -35.30 -43.51
C ALA A 9 -46.29 -33.91 -42.97
N GLY A 10 -45.68 -33.53 -41.88
CA GLY A 10 -45.61 -32.14 -41.44
C GLY A 10 -44.23 -31.61 -41.77
N ALA A 11 -44.13 -31.02 -42.97
CA ALA A 11 -42.97 -30.20 -43.34
C ALA A 11 -42.86 -29.04 -42.37
N GLY A 12 -41.98 -29.16 -41.37
CA GLY A 12 -41.58 -28.04 -40.53
C GLY A 12 -40.86 -27.01 -41.38
N SER A 13 -41.54 -25.88 -41.62
CA SER A 13 -40.94 -24.71 -42.20
C SER A 13 -39.80 -24.24 -41.29
N VAL A 14 -38.58 -24.41 -41.76
CA VAL A 14 -37.41 -23.78 -41.17
C VAL A 14 -37.61 -22.27 -41.33
N ALA A 15 -37.96 -21.59 -40.26
CA ALA A 15 -37.98 -20.14 -40.20
C ALA A 15 -36.58 -19.63 -40.57
N PRO A 16 -36.42 -18.63 -41.40
CA PRO A 16 -35.12 -18.07 -41.75
C PRO A 16 -34.49 -17.50 -40.47
N GLU A 17 -33.33 -18.03 -40.11
CA GLU A 17 -32.50 -17.46 -39.04
C GLU A 17 -32.24 -15.98 -39.38
N THR A 18 -32.82 -15.09 -38.60
CA THR A 18 -32.50 -13.68 -38.65
C THR A 18 -31.02 -13.53 -38.37
N PRO A 19 -30.24 -12.88 -39.26
CA PRO A 19 -28.82 -12.66 -39.00
C PRO A 19 -28.68 -11.87 -37.72
N VAL A 20 -28.00 -12.48 -36.74
CA VAL A 20 -27.56 -11.80 -35.51
C VAL A 20 -26.78 -10.55 -35.95
N ARG A 21 -27.41 -9.39 -35.83
CA ARG A 21 -26.76 -8.10 -36.07
C ARG A 21 -25.51 -8.09 -35.23
N SER A 22 -24.37 -8.28 -35.86
CA SER A 22 -23.06 -8.02 -35.26
C SER A 22 -23.10 -6.58 -34.74
N GLY A 23 -23.20 -6.47 -33.39
CA GLY A 23 -23.21 -5.17 -32.72
C GLY A 23 -22.03 -4.37 -33.24
N ARG A 24 -22.31 -3.19 -33.79
CA ARG A 24 -21.33 -2.19 -34.19
C ARG A 24 -20.23 -2.17 -33.10
N ARG A 25 -19.07 -2.70 -33.44
CA ARG A 25 -17.83 -2.43 -32.68
C ARG A 25 -17.67 -0.92 -32.67
N GLY A 26 -18.19 -0.29 -31.59
CA GLY A 26 -17.99 1.13 -31.35
C GLY A 26 -16.52 1.42 -31.55
N SER A 27 -16.21 2.36 -32.38
CA SER A 27 -14.89 2.66 -32.90
C SER A 27 -13.87 2.66 -31.76
N GLY A 28 -12.84 1.81 -31.81
CA GLY A 28 -11.74 1.77 -30.85
C GLY A 28 -11.03 3.13 -30.68
N ALA A 29 -11.23 4.05 -31.63
CA ALA A 29 -10.72 5.41 -31.60
C ALA A 29 -11.08 6.19 -30.32
N TRP A 30 -12.30 6.09 -29.80
CA TRP A 30 -12.68 6.73 -28.53
C TRP A 30 -11.84 6.23 -27.37
N ARG A 31 -11.61 4.92 -27.29
CA ARG A 31 -10.80 4.31 -26.22
C ARG A 31 -9.36 4.80 -26.28
N TYR A 32 -8.77 4.88 -27.49
CA TYR A 32 -7.43 5.42 -27.68
C TYR A 32 -7.38 6.92 -27.38
N ALA A 33 -8.41 7.69 -27.77
CA ALA A 33 -8.49 9.12 -27.44
C ALA A 33 -8.53 9.35 -25.91
N VAL A 34 -9.35 8.59 -25.17
CA VAL A 34 -9.40 8.68 -23.71
C VAL A 34 -8.05 8.30 -23.09
N LEU A 35 -7.42 7.20 -23.56
CA LEU A 35 -6.10 6.79 -23.07
C LEU A 35 -5.02 7.83 -23.38
N ALA A 36 -5.07 8.47 -24.55
CA ALA A 36 -4.15 9.53 -24.94
C ALA A 36 -4.32 10.77 -24.06
N VAL A 37 -5.56 11.20 -23.82
CA VAL A 37 -5.85 12.35 -22.93
C VAL A 37 -5.37 12.06 -21.50
N LEU A 38 -5.68 10.88 -20.96
CA LEU A 38 -5.20 10.47 -19.64
C LEU A 38 -3.66 10.38 -19.60
N GLY A 39 -3.05 9.80 -20.64
CA GLY A 39 -1.60 9.72 -20.74
C GLY A 39 -0.95 11.11 -20.76
N LEU A 40 -1.46 12.04 -21.57
CA LEU A 40 -0.99 13.43 -21.62
C LEU A 40 -1.18 14.13 -20.27
N TYR A 41 -2.33 13.96 -19.62
CA TYR A 41 -2.61 14.54 -18.31
C TYR A 41 -1.57 14.16 -17.26
N PHE A 42 -1.07 12.93 -17.26
CA PHE A 42 -0.04 12.48 -16.33
C PHE A 42 1.38 12.77 -16.82
N LEU A 43 1.66 12.61 -18.11
CA LEU A 43 3.02 12.72 -18.64
C LEU A 43 3.49 14.17 -18.74
N VAL A 44 2.59 15.11 -19.09
CA VAL A 44 2.96 16.52 -19.27
C VAL A 44 3.50 17.15 -17.99
N PRO A 45 2.86 17.03 -16.80
CA PRO A 45 3.42 17.57 -15.55
C PRO A 45 4.77 16.93 -15.18
N ILE A 46 4.93 15.62 -15.40
CA ILE A 46 6.19 14.91 -15.12
C ILE A 46 7.29 15.41 -16.04
N ALA A 47 7.01 15.51 -17.34
CA ALA A 47 7.96 16.03 -18.32
C ALA A 47 8.34 17.49 -18.03
N ALA A 48 7.36 18.32 -17.64
CA ALA A 48 7.60 19.69 -17.23
C ALA A 48 8.48 19.77 -15.97
N SER A 49 8.26 18.89 -15.00
CA SER A 49 9.07 18.80 -13.78
C SER A 49 10.50 18.39 -14.09
N VAL A 50 10.69 17.37 -14.93
CA VAL A 50 12.03 16.97 -15.41
C VAL A 50 12.70 18.11 -16.17
N TRP A 51 11.98 18.76 -17.08
CA TRP A 51 12.51 19.89 -17.83
C TRP A 51 12.94 21.04 -16.91
N PHE A 52 12.15 21.35 -15.88
CA PHE A 52 12.47 22.37 -14.88
C PHE A 52 13.77 22.06 -14.12
N THR A 53 14.01 20.79 -13.80
CA THR A 53 15.19 20.37 -13.01
C THR A 53 16.48 20.29 -13.80
N ILE A 54 16.41 20.04 -15.14
CA ILE A 54 17.60 19.91 -16.00
C ILE A 54 17.95 21.21 -16.71
N ARG A 55 17.07 22.21 -16.71
CA ARG A 55 17.29 23.50 -17.37
C ARG A 55 18.10 24.44 -16.48
N GLU A 56 19.32 24.71 -16.85
CA GLU A 56 20.19 25.72 -16.26
C GLU A 56 20.33 26.97 -17.18
N ARG A 57 20.94 28.02 -16.68
CA ARG A 57 21.12 29.26 -17.45
C ARG A 57 21.99 29.09 -18.70
N ASP A 58 22.94 28.14 -18.62
CA ASP A 58 23.94 27.90 -19.67
C ASP A 58 23.64 26.66 -20.53
N GLY A 59 22.44 26.02 -20.33
CA GLY A 59 22.04 24.86 -21.11
C GLY A 59 21.26 23.82 -20.33
N VAL A 60 21.46 22.56 -20.67
CA VAL A 60 20.84 21.40 -20.01
C VAL A 60 21.92 20.67 -19.20
N SER A 61 21.67 20.47 -17.91
CA SER A 61 22.61 19.81 -16.99
C SER A 61 21.87 18.87 -16.06
N LEU A 62 22.55 17.84 -15.60
CA LEU A 62 22.09 16.95 -14.52
C LEU A 62 22.75 17.31 -13.17
N GLY A 63 23.40 18.49 -13.08
CA GLY A 63 24.09 18.97 -11.87
C GLY A 63 23.22 18.92 -10.63
N THR A 64 21.98 19.39 -10.73
CA THR A 64 21.01 19.36 -9.62
C THR A 64 20.79 17.96 -9.05
N TYR A 65 20.79 16.92 -9.87
CA TYR A 65 20.65 15.55 -9.38
C TYR A 65 21.93 15.03 -8.68
N ALA A 66 23.09 15.48 -9.11
CA ALA A 66 24.37 15.13 -8.48
C ALA A 66 24.53 15.81 -7.09
N GLU A 67 23.87 16.93 -6.86
CA GLU A 67 23.88 17.66 -5.58
C GLU A 67 23.02 17.00 -4.50
N ILE A 68 22.04 16.14 -4.86
CA ILE A 68 21.09 15.54 -3.93
C ILE A 68 21.77 14.84 -2.73
N PRO A 69 22.78 13.96 -2.92
CA PRO A 69 23.40 13.27 -1.79
C PRO A 69 24.15 14.16 -0.81
N GLY A 70 24.64 15.31 -1.30
CA GLY A 70 25.35 16.32 -0.50
C GLY A 70 24.44 17.41 0.08
N ALA A 71 23.15 17.39 -0.21
CA ALA A 71 22.22 18.40 0.27
C ALA A 71 22.06 18.34 1.79
N GLU A 72 22.08 19.51 2.43
CA GLU A 72 21.97 19.62 3.90
C GLU A 72 20.67 19.02 4.40
N GLY A 73 20.78 18.10 5.37
CA GLY A 73 19.66 17.41 5.99
C GLY A 73 19.04 16.27 5.15
N PHE A 74 19.49 16.04 3.90
CA PHE A 74 18.96 14.95 3.04
C PHE A 74 19.13 13.58 3.68
N ALA A 75 20.37 13.23 4.03
CA ALA A 75 20.69 11.91 4.57
C ALA A 75 19.95 11.66 5.90
N GLU A 76 19.85 12.68 6.75
CA GLU A 76 19.15 12.58 8.03
C GLU A 76 17.64 12.39 7.84
N ALA A 77 17.00 13.24 7.03
CA ALA A 77 15.58 13.14 6.75
C ALA A 77 15.20 11.82 6.05
N PHE A 78 16.04 11.37 5.11
CA PHE A 78 15.83 10.13 4.38
C PHE A 78 15.97 8.90 5.29
N THR A 79 17.06 8.81 6.07
CA THR A 79 17.30 7.68 6.98
C THR A 79 16.27 7.62 8.09
N ARG A 80 15.87 8.78 8.64
CA ARG A 80 14.78 8.88 9.63
C ARG A 80 13.46 8.37 9.05
N SER A 81 13.07 8.80 7.86
CA SER A 81 11.84 8.32 7.22
C SER A 81 11.89 6.82 6.94
N LEU A 82 13.03 6.30 6.52
CA LEU A 82 13.20 4.86 6.29
C LEU A 82 13.11 4.06 7.58
N ALA A 83 13.68 4.56 8.68
CA ALA A 83 13.56 3.95 10.00
C ALA A 83 12.11 3.93 10.50
N ILE A 84 11.40 5.07 10.41
CA ILE A 84 9.97 5.16 10.77
C ILE A 84 9.16 4.18 9.92
N ALA A 85 9.37 4.14 8.61
CA ALA A 85 8.65 3.25 7.71
C ALA A 85 8.93 1.77 8.02
N GLY A 86 10.19 1.40 8.25
CA GLY A 86 10.58 0.04 8.62
C GLY A 86 9.98 -0.41 9.94
N LEU A 87 10.00 0.45 10.96
CA LEU A 87 9.37 0.18 12.26
C LEU A 87 7.85 0.05 12.13
N THR A 88 7.21 0.94 11.35
CA THR A 88 5.77 0.87 11.09
C THR A 88 5.40 -0.47 10.45
N VAL A 89 6.14 -0.89 9.42
CA VAL A 89 5.93 -2.20 8.77
C VAL A 89 6.09 -3.33 9.77
N ALA A 90 7.19 -3.33 10.54
CA ALA A 90 7.47 -4.38 11.51
C ALA A 90 6.36 -4.50 12.56
N ILE A 91 5.93 -3.38 13.15
CA ILE A 91 4.89 -3.36 14.18
C ILE A 91 3.52 -3.74 13.57
N ALA A 92 3.17 -3.19 12.41
CA ALA A 92 1.90 -3.50 11.75
C ALA A 92 1.79 -5.00 11.40
N LEU A 93 2.86 -5.61 10.88
CA LEU A 93 2.90 -7.04 10.60
C LEU A 93 2.88 -7.89 11.87
N LEU A 94 3.65 -7.50 12.90
CA LEU A 94 3.69 -8.19 14.19
C LEU A 94 2.30 -8.25 14.84
N LEU A 95 1.52 -7.18 14.72
CA LEU A 95 0.14 -7.10 15.22
C LEU A 95 -0.85 -7.83 14.31
N MET A 96 -0.76 -7.62 12.99
CA MET A 96 -1.82 -8.06 12.07
C MET A 96 -1.67 -9.51 11.61
N VAL A 97 -0.45 -10.03 11.44
CA VAL A 97 -0.27 -11.42 11.01
C VAL A 97 -0.90 -12.39 12.00
N PRO A 98 -0.56 -12.37 13.31
CA PRO A 98 -1.20 -13.26 14.27
C PRO A 98 -2.71 -12.97 14.41
N THR A 99 -3.13 -11.73 14.38
CA THR A 99 -4.54 -11.34 14.49
C THR A 99 -5.38 -11.92 13.35
N VAL A 100 -4.96 -11.71 12.09
CA VAL A 100 -5.70 -12.19 10.92
C VAL A 100 -5.73 -13.73 10.89
N VAL A 101 -4.63 -14.38 11.23
CA VAL A 101 -4.55 -15.86 11.30
C VAL A 101 -5.46 -16.38 12.40
N LEU A 102 -5.42 -15.81 13.61
CA LEU A 102 -6.23 -16.22 14.73
C LEU A 102 -7.73 -16.07 14.44
N VAL A 103 -8.12 -14.93 13.88
CA VAL A 103 -9.51 -14.61 13.55
C VAL A 103 -10.04 -15.53 12.45
N ASN A 104 -9.25 -15.84 11.43
CA ASN A 104 -9.69 -16.72 10.35
C ASN A 104 -9.70 -18.20 10.76
N LEU A 105 -8.78 -18.66 11.63
CA LEU A 105 -8.66 -20.08 11.99
C LEU A 105 -9.41 -20.48 13.26
N ARG A 106 -9.48 -19.60 14.27
CA ARG A 106 -10.01 -19.94 15.60
C ARG A 106 -11.21 -19.12 16.04
N LEU A 107 -11.28 -17.85 15.65
CA LEU A 107 -12.29 -16.92 16.17
C LEU A 107 -13.09 -16.25 15.03
N PRO A 108 -13.75 -17.04 14.15
CA PRO A 108 -14.46 -16.49 12.98
C PRO A 108 -15.56 -15.50 13.37
N ARG A 109 -16.10 -15.59 14.59
CA ARG A 109 -17.09 -14.65 15.11
C ARG A 109 -16.55 -13.25 15.31
N LEU A 110 -15.24 -13.10 15.57
CA LEU A 110 -14.59 -11.79 15.77
C LEU A 110 -14.11 -11.17 14.44
N ARG A 111 -14.24 -11.86 13.34
CA ARG A 111 -13.75 -11.40 12.03
C ARG A 111 -14.34 -10.04 11.64
N THR A 112 -15.67 -9.91 11.69
CA THR A 112 -16.34 -8.65 11.35
C THR A 112 -15.94 -7.53 12.30
N THR A 113 -15.78 -7.80 13.60
CA THR A 113 -15.35 -6.81 14.58
C THR A 113 -13.92 -6.32 14.28
N VAL A 114 -13.00 -7.24 14.03
CA VAL A 114 -11.61 -6.90 13.69
C VAL A 114 -11.56 -6.13 12.36
N GLU A 115 -12.31 -6.56 11.36
CA GLU A 115 -12.43 -5.86 10.08
C GLU A 115 -12.93 -4.41 10.27
N LEU A 116 -14.01 -4.22 11.03
CA LEU A 116 -14.55 -2.88 11.31
C LEU A 116 -13.55 -2.01 12.06
N LEU A 117 -12.88 -2.54 13.09
CA LEU A 117 -11.89 -1.80 13.87
C LEU A 117 -10.69 -1.40 13.02
N THR A 118 -10.21 -2.30 12.15
CA THR A 118 -9.07 -2.00 11.26
C THR A 118 -9.43 -1.02 10.15
N LEU A 119 -10.71 -0.92 9.76
CA LEU A 119 -11.18 0.03 8.75
C LEU A 119 -11.52 1.41 9.32
N MET A 120 -11.69 1.54 10.64
CA MET A 120 -12.01 2.82 11.30
C MET A 120 -11.09 3.99 10.90
N PRO A 121 -9.76 3.82 10.80
CA PRO A 121 -8.88 4.92 10.43
C PRO A 121 -9.16 5.50 9.04
N LEU A 122 -9.77 4.75 8.12
CA LEU A 122 -10.15 5.25 6.79
C LEU A 122 -11.36 6.20 6.82
N VAL A 123 -12.19 6.08 7.86
CA VAL A 123 -13.38 6.94 8.03
C VAL A 123 -12.99 8.29 8.64
N LEU A 124 -11.93 8.30 9.43
CA LEU A 124 -11.47 9.52 10.09
C LEU A 124 -10.60 10.34 9.12
N PRO A 125 -10.90 11.63 8.91
CA PRO A 125 -9.99 12.50 8.18
C PRO A 125 -8.62 12.52 8.87
N PRO A 126 -7.50 12.35 8.15
CA PRO A 126 -6.15 12.35 8.75
C PRO A 126 -5.86 13.57 9.62
N ILE A 127 -6.37 14.74 9.22
CA ILE A 127 -6.24 15.99 9.98
C ILE A 127 -6.92 15.88 11.36
N ALA A 128 -8.14 15.31 11.43
CA ALA A 128 -8.84 15.16 12.71
C ALA A 128 -8.10 14.22 13.66
N LEU A 129 -7.57 13.11 13.12
CA LEU A 129 -6.75 12.18 13.90
C LEU A 129 -5.50 12.86 14.47
N VAL A 130 -4.76 13.59 13.64
CA VAL A 130 -3.52 14.23 14.07
C VAL A 130 -3.75 15.39 15.05
N VAL A 131 -4.84 16.15 14.90
CA VAL A 131 -5.22 17.18 15.88
C VAL A 131 -5.54 16.57 17.24
N GLY A 132 -6.25 15.43 17.25
CA GLY A 132 -6.51 14.67 18.47
C GLY A 132 -5.22 14.19 19.15
N VAL A 133 -4.31 13.60 18.38
CA VAL A 133 -2.98 13.16 18.88
C VAL A 133 -2.20 14.35 19.44
N ARG A 134 -2.12 15.46 18.69
CA ARG A 134 -1.43 16.68 19.14
C ARG A 134 -2.01 17.22 20.44
N SER A 135 -3.33 17.21 20.58
CA SER A 135 -3.99 17.64 21.83
C SER A 135 -3.57 16.78 23.00
N VAL A 136 -3.57 15.44 22.84
CA VAL A 136 -3.12 14.51 23.89
C VAL A 136 -1.64 14.74 24.25
N LEU A 137 -0.77 14.88 23.25
CA LEU A 137 0.65 15.13 23.46
C LEU A 137 0.92 16.47 24.19
N ALA A 138 0.04 17.45 24.01
CA ALA A 138 0.19 18.76 24.64
C ALA A 138 -0.19 18.76 26.13
N TRP A 139 -1.30 18.10 26.51
CA TRP A 139 -1.77 18.14 27.90
C TRP A 139 -1.31 16.95 28.76
N ALA A 140 -0.99 15.80 28.17
CA ALA A 140 -0.70 14.60 28.93
C ALA A 140 0.56 14.72 29.80
N PRO A 141 1.68 15.32 29.36
CA PRO A 141 2.86 15.52 30.21
C PRO A 141 2.56 16.34 31.45
N ASP A 142 1.73 17.38 31.37
CA ASP A 142 1.33 18.22 32.49
C ASP A 142 0.42 17.47 33.45
N TYR A 143 -0.55 16.72 32.93
CA TYR A 143 -1.49 15.93 33.70
C TYR A 143 -0.80 14.82 34.50
N PHE A 144 0.21 14.17 33.90
CA PHE A 144 0.98 13.10 34.50
C PHE A 144 2.32 13.59 35.09
N PHE A 145 2.47 14.90 35.36
CA PHE A 145 3.70 15.48 35.87
C PHE A 145 4.20 14.75 37.12
N GLY A 146 5.52 14.49 37.20
CA GLY A 146 6.15 13.74 38.28
C GLY A 146 5.94 12.23 38.25
N THR A 147 5.34 11.68 37.18
CA THR A 147 5.20 10.24 37.00
C THR A 147 6.04 9.75 35.81
N PRO A 148 6.39 8.43 35.74
CA PRO A 148 7.07 7.86 34.57
C PRO A 148 6.28 7.98 33.26
N LEU A 149 4.95 8.21 33.34
CA LEU A 149 4.12 8.43 32.16
C LEU A 149 4.44 9.75 31.46
N ALA A 150 4.74 10.83 32.21
CA ALA A 150 5.17 12.09 31.63
C ALA A 150 6.44 11.91 30.80
N GLU A 151 7.43 11.18 31.34
CA GLU A 151 8.68 10.87 30.63
C GLU A 151 8.40 10.05 29.35
N ALA A 152 7.49 9.08 29.42
CA ALA A 152 7.07 8.31 28.25
C ALA A 152 6.46 9.19 27.15
N PHE A 153 5.62 10.18 27.50
CA PHE A 153 5.07 11.13 26.52
C PHE A 153 6.15 12.02 25.88
N PHE A 154 7.18 12.40 26.62
CA PHE A 154 8.33 13.10 26.04
C PHE A 154 9.15 12.18 25.13
N ALA A 155 9.41 10.94 25.54
CA ALA A 155 10.14 9.97 24.73
C ALA A 155 9.43 9.61 23.40
N LEU A 156 8.09 9.64 23.39
CA LEU A 156 7.32 9.46 22.16
C LEU A 156 7.56 10.56 21.12
N GLN A 157 7.98 11.74 21.56
CA GLN A 157 8.20 12.93 20.75
C GLN A 157 9.68 13.19 20.46
N GLU A 158 10.58 12.24 20.75
CA GLU A 158 12.02 12.39 20.50
C GLU A 158 12.29 12.71 19.02
N PRO A 159 12.92 13.87 18.70
CA PRO A 159 13.10 14.30 17.31
C PRO A 159 13.96 13.34 16.47
N ALA A 160 14.89 12.63 17.09
CA ALA A 160 15.75 11.67 16.39
C ALA A 160 14.93 10.50 15.80
N LEU A 161 13.98 9.98 16.59
CA LEU A 161 13.04 8.93 16.15
C LEU A 161 11.70 9.14 16.85
N PRO A 162 10.75 9.88 16.24
CA PRO A 162 9.47 10.18 16.85
C PRO A 162 8.55 8.94 16.82
N TRP A 163 8.53 8.19 17.92
CA TRP A 163 7.71 6.99 18.08
C TRP A 163 6.22 7.26 17.86
N ILE A 164 5.78 8.49 18.18
CA ILE A 164 4.39 8.87 17.94
C ILE A 164 4.01 8.78 16.46
N LEU A 165 4.92 9.15 15.54
CA LEU A 165 4.67 8.98 14.09
C LEU A 165 4.57 7.50 13.72
N VAL A 166 5.43 6.65 14.29
CA VAL A 166 5.38 5.20 14.06
C VAL A 166 4.01 4.65 14.45
N PHE A 167 3.50 4.98 15.65
CA PHE A 167 2.20 4.47 16.10
C PHE A 167 1.03 5.02 15.29
N VAL A 168 1.04 6.30 14.96
CA VAL A 168 0.00 6.89 14.10
C VAL A 168 0.01 6.24 12.71
N TYR A 169 1.19 6.01 12.13
CA TYR A 169 1.30 5.36 10.84
C TYR A 169 0.93 3.87 10.90
N VAL A 170 1.20 3.18 12.00
CA VAL A 170 0.67 1.81 12.20
C VAL A 170 -0.85 1.82 12.13
N ILE A 171 -1.53 2.74 12.85
CA ILE A 171 -2.98 2.85 12.83
C ILE A 171 -3.50 3.10 11.41
N LEU A 172 -2.88 4.00 10.65
CA LEU A 172 -3.26 4.30 9.27
C LEU A 172 -2.98 3.14 8.30
N ALA A 173 -1.98 2.32 8.59
CA ALA A 173 -1.62 1.17 7.77
C ALA A 173 -2.53 -0.04 8.01
N LEU A 174 -3.18 -0.15 9.19
CA LEU A 174 -4.00 -1.30 9.56
C LEU A 174 -4.99 -1.75 8.46
N PRO A 175 -5.75 -0.86 7.81
CA PRO A 175 -6.70 -1.25 6.77
C PRO A 175 -6.05 -1.97 5.59
N PHE A 176 -4.91 -1.46 5.16
CA PHE A 176 -4.17 -1.98 3.99
C PHE A 176 -3.52 -3.31 4.34
N VAL A 177 -2.88 -3.40 5.51
CA VAL A 177 -2.24 -4.63 6.00
C VAL A 177 -3.29 -5.71 6.23
N TYR A 178 -4.42 -5.39 6.88
CA TYR A 178 -5.51 -6.34 7.10
C TYR A 178 -6.02 -6.91 5.76
N ARG A 179 -6.36 -6.04 4.79
CA ARG A 179 -6.89 -6.49 3.49
C ARG A 179 -5.90 -7.35 2.72
N ALA A 180 -4.62 -6.99 2.71
CA ALA A 180 -3.59 -7.76 2.02
C ALA A 180 -3.41 -9.16 2.65
N LEU A 181 -3.39 -9.24 3.98
CA LEU A 181 -3.25 -10.50 4.70
C LEU A 181 -4.51 -11.36 4.62
N ASP A 182 -5.72 -10.77 4.77
CA ASP A 182 -6.98 -11.50 4.70
C ASP A 182 -7.21 -12.11 3.30
N ALA A 183 -6.83 -11.38 2.24
CA ALA A 183 -6.83 -11.91 0.88
C ALA A 183 -5.90 -13.12 0.74
N GLY A 184 -4.70 -13.06 1.34
CA GLY A 184 -3.76 -14.18 1.35
C GLY A 184 -4.26 -15.39 2.12
N VAL A 185 -4.84 -15.16 3.29
CA VAL A 185 -5.41 -16.25 4.11
C VAL A 185 -6.55 -16.97 3.39
N ARG A 186 -7.38 -16.23 2.64
CA ARG A 186 -8.46 -16.84 1.84
C ARG A 186 -7.95 -17.60 0.62
N GLY A 187 -6.84 -17.17 0.04
CA GLY A 187 -6.23 -17.82 -1.12
C GLY A 187 -5.40 -19.06 -0.80
N ALA A 188 -4.97 -19.21 0.45
CA ALA A 188 -4.19 -20.33 0.93
C ALA A 188 -5.05 -21.21 1.83
N ASP A 189 -4.99 -22.55 1.67
CA ASP A 189 -5.65 -23.50 2.58
C ASP A 189 -4.87 -23.61 3.91
N LEU A 190 -4.81 -22.47 4.62
CA LEU A 190 -4.08 -22.40 5.90
C LEU A 190 -4.66 -23.31 6.98
N ARG A 191 -5.95 -23.66 6.89
CA ARG A 191 -6.58 -24.50 7.88
C ARG A 191 -5.99 -25.89 7.83
N THR A 192 -5.99 -26.52 6.67
CA THR A 192 -5.42 -27.86 6.47
C THR A 192 -3.92 -27.88 6.81
N LEU A 193 -3.16 -26.86 6.37
CA LEU A 193 -1.74 -26.77 6.66
C LEU A 193 -1.44 -26.64 8.16
N THR A 194 -2.22 -25.82 8.87
CA THR A 194 -2.03 -25.63 10.32
C THR A 194 -2.47 -26.86 11.12
N GLU A 195 -3.58 -27.52 10.75
CA GLU A 195 -4.05 -28.75 11.37
C GLU A 195 -3.03 -29.88 11.19
N ALA A 196 -2.47 -30.06 9.98
CA ALA A 196 -1.43 -31.04 9.71
C ALA A 196 -0.18 -30.81 10.59
N ALA A 197 0.32 -29.56 10.64
CA ALA A 197 1.49 -29.22 11.45
C ALA A 197 1.23 -29.43 12.97
N ARG A 198 0.02 -29.12 13.43
CA ARG A 198 -0.38 -29.36 14.84
C ARG A 198 -0.48 -30.83 15.16
N ASN A 199 -0.99 -31.66 14.28
CA ASN A 199 -1.05 -33.12 14.44
C ASN A 199 0.37 -33.73 14.51
N LEU A 200 1.36 -33.12 13.87
CA LEU A 200 2.78 -33.49 13.99
C LEU A 200 3.44 -32.93 15.27
N GLY A 201 2.68 -32.34 16.19
CA GLY A 201 3.19 -31.84 17.48
C GLY A 201 3.81 -30.43 17.44
N ALA A 202 3.71 -29.69 16.33
CA ALA A 202 4.28 -28.34 16.26
C ALA A 202 3.54 -27.37 17.23
N SER A 203 4.30 -26.56 17.98
CA SER A 203 3.76 -25.46 18.80
C SER A 203 3.22 -24.33 17.95
N TRP A 204 2.31 -23.50 18.48
CA TRP A 204 1.71 -22.38 17.74
C TRP A 204 2.74 -21.39 17.18
N PRO A 205 3.76 -20.92 17.93
CA PRO A 205 4.81 -20.07 17.39
C PRO A 205 5.54 -20.72 16.21
N ARG A 206 5.81 -22.03 16.30
CA ARG A 206 6.45 -22.79 15.22
C ARG A 206 5.55 -22.88 13.99
N VAL A 207 4.25 -23.13 14.14
CA VAL A 207 3.27 -23.14 13.04
C VAL A 207 3.23 -21.77 12.37
N LEU A 208 3.19 -20.69 13.15
CA LEU A 208 3.15 -19.32 12.61
C LEU A 208 4.39 -19.02 11.74
N VAL A 209 5.58 -19.34 12.24
CA VAL A 209 6.84 -19.01 11.55
C VAL A 209 7.14 -19.98 10.40
N SER A 210 6.90 -21.28 10.59
CA SER A 210 7.36 -22.30 9.64
C SER A 210 6.30 -22.71 8.60
N VAL A 211 5.03 -22.40 8.83
CA VAL A 211 3.92 -22.78 7.94
C VAL A 211 3.18 -21.55 7.43
N VAL A 212 2.68 -20.71 8.35
CA VAL A 212 1.81 -19.59 7.99
C VAL A 212 2.58 -18.47 7.27
N LEU A 213 3.71 -18.02 7.82
CA LEU A 213 4.50 -16.94 7.20
C LEU A 213 5.00 -17.30 5.79
N PRO A 214 5.55 -18.51 5.54
CA PRO A 214 5.91 -18.92 4.19
C PRO A 214 4.72 -19.02 3.23
N ALA A 215 3.56 -19.50 3.70
CA ALA A 215 2.34 -19.56 2.89
C ALA A 215 1.79 -18.17 2.55
N LEU A 216 1.96 -17.19 3.44
CA LEU A 216 1.52 -15.80 3.28
C LEU A 216 2.60 -14.85 2.74
N ARG A 217 3.75 -15.35 2.32
CA ARG A 217 4.91 -14.52 1.91
C ARG A 217 4.55 -13.39 0.94
N THR A 218 3.76 -13.68 -0.10
CA THR A 218 3.33 -12.68 -1.09
C THR A 218 2.43 -11.62 -0.47
N SER A 219 1.51 -12.02 0.39
CA SER A 219 0.60 -11.09 1.09
C SER A 219 1.34 -10.23 2.10
N VAL A 220 2.32 -10.81 2.82
CA VAL A 220 3.21 -10.07 3.73
C VAL A 220 4.04 -9.06 2.95
N LEU A 221 4.62 -9.43 1.82
CA LEU A 221 5.37 -8.51 0.96
C LEU A 221 4.47 -7.38 0.43
N ASN A 222 3.28 -7.70 -0.04
CA ASN A 222 2.32 -6.70 -0.52
C ASN A 222 1.90 -5.73 0.62
N ALA A 223 1.60 -6.26 1.81
CA ALA A 223 1.29 -5.46 2.99
C ALA A 223 2.45 -4.54 3.36
N SER A 224 3.68 -5.07 3.39
CA SER A 224 4.90 -4.31 3.67
C SER A 224 5.09 -3.18 2.67
N PHE A 225 4.95 -3.49 1.38
CA PHE A 225 5.11 -2.51 0.32
C PHE A 225 4.08 -1.39 0.39
N LEU A 226 2.78 -1.73 0.57
CA LEU A 226 1.73 -0.72 0.73
C LEU A 226 1.98 0.17 1.95
N THR A 227 2.42 -0.41 3.06
CA THR A 227 2.77 0.36 4.27
C THR A 227 3.97 1.26 4.04
N LEU A 228 5.04 0.77 3.40
CA LEU A 228 6.21 1.58 3.04
C LEU A 228 5.81 2.76 2.15
N ALA A 229 5.02 2.51 1.09
CA ALA A 229 4.57 3.55 0.18
C ALA A 229 3.72 4.61 0.89
N LEU A 230 2.82 4.19 1.80
CA LEU A 230 2.02 5.08 2.61
C LEU A 230 2.90 5.97 3.50
N VAL A 231 3.82 5.38 4.26
CA VAL A 231 4.64 6.12 5.24
C VAL A 231 5.64 7.04 4.56
N LEU A 232 6.32 6.57 3.50
CA LEU A 232 7.30 7.38 2.78
C LEU A 232 6.66 8.52 1.97
N GLY A 233 5.38 8.41 1.63
CA GLY A 233 4.62 9.47 0.95
C GLY A 233 3.83 10.38 1.89
N GLU A 234 3.82 10.09 3.20
CA GLU A 234 3.00 10.86 4.14
C GLU A 234 3.72 12.15 4.57
N TYR A 235 3.07 13.26 4.31
CA TYR A 235 3.54 14.61 4.64
C TYR A 235 2.75 15.26 5.78
N THR A 236 1.42 15.12 5.72
CA THR A 236 0.48 15.96 6.49
C THR A 236 0.62 15.78 8.00
N ILE A 237 0.70 14.54 8.45
CA ILE A 237 0.78 14.21 9.89
C ILE A 237 2.12 14.66 10.44
N ALA A 238 3.22 14.36 9.74
CA ALA A 238 4.55 14.77 10.16
C ALA A 238 4.65 16.30 10.24
N ALA A 239 4.14 17.02 9.23
CA ALA A 239 4.15 18.47 9.19
C ALA A 239 3.33 19.11 10.33
N ILE A 240 2.11 18.60 10.60
CA ILE A 240 1.25 19.14 11.68
C ILE A 240 1.83 18.85 13.06
N LEU A 241 2.46 17.69 13.27
CA LEU A 241 3.12 17.34 14.53
C LEU A 241 4.50 18.02 14.68
N GLY A 242 5.02 18.62 13.60
CA GLY A 242 6.29 19.36 13.65
C GLY A 242 7.54 18.49 13.53
N PHE A 243 7.42 17.27 12.99
CA PHE A 243 8.56 16.38 12.79
C PHE A 243 9.12 16.47 11.39
N GLU A 244 10.45 16.47 11.30
CA GLU A 244 11.12 16.43 10.01
C GLU A 244 11.25 15.01 9.50
N THR A 245 10.58 14.74 8.39
CA THR A 245 10.63 13.51 7.60
C THR A 245 11.10 13.85 6.19
N PHE A 246 11.35 12.86 5.35
CA PHE A 246 11.78 13.10 3.97
C PHE A 246 10.78 13.95 3.17
N PRO A 247 9.45 13.70 3.19
CA PRO A 247 8.49 14.58 2.54
C PRO A 247 8.45 16.01 3.10
N THR A 248 8.57 16.18 4.42
CA THR A 248 8.58 17.53 5.02
C THR A 248 9.86 18.29 4.72
N TRP A 249 11.00 17.58 4.66
CA TRP A 249 12.27 18.15 4.22
C TRP A 249 12.20 18.66 2.77
N ILE A 250 11.63 17.84 1.85
CA ILE A 250 11.43 18.25 0.44
C ILE A 250 10.62 19.56 0.35
N VAL A 251 9.53 19.66 1.11
CA VAL A 251 8.71 20.87 1.13
C VAL A 251 9.46 22.04 1.76
N ARG A 252 10.22 21.82 2.82
CA ARG A 252 11.03 22.85 3.48
C ARG A 252 12.05 23.48 2.53
N ILE A 253 12.78 22.66 1.76
CA ILE A 253 13.80 23.18 0.82
C ILE A 253 13.19 23.83 -0.43
N SER A 254 11.91 23.60 -0.73
CA SER A 254 11.26 24.14 -1.93
C SER A 254 11.25 25.67 -1.98
N GLY A 255 11.27 26.33 -0.82
CA GLY A 255 11.33 27.80 -0.73
C GLY A 255 12.68 28.39 -1.05
N SER A 256 13.78 27.69 -0.79
CA SER A 256 15.16 28.16 -1.01
C SER A 256 15.82 27.51 -2.23
N GLN A 257 15.53 26.24 -2.50
CA GLN A 257 16.13 25.43 -3.56
C GLN A 257 15.06 24.70 -4.37
N PRO A 258 14.22 25.39 -5.14
CA PRO A 258 13.06 24.78 -5.80
C PRO A 258 13.45 23.73 -6.83
N GLN A 259 14.54 23.92 -7.57
CA GLN A 259 15.02 22.92 -8.53
C GLN A 259 15.44 21.63 -7.84
N LEU A 260 16.17 21.71 -6.72
CA LEU A 260 16.58 20.56 -5.94
C LEU A 260 15.36 19.81 -5.35
N SER A 261 14.39 20.54 -4.79
CA SER A 261 13.15 19.96 -4.26
C SER A 261 12.38 19.16 -5.33
N VAL A 262 12.22 19.74 -6.52
CA VAL A 262 11.56 19.07 -7.64
C VAL A 262 12.39 17.89 -8.15
N ALA A 263 13.71 18.00 -8.22
CA ALA A 263 14.60 16.91 -8.64
C ALA A 263 14.49 15.70 -7.69
N VAL A 264 14.50 15.94 -6.38
CA VAL A 264 14.31 14.89 -5.37
C VAL A 264 12.93 14.25 -5.50
N SER A 265 11.88 15.04 -5.73
CA SER A 265 10.51 14.52 -5.92
C SER A 265 10.40 13.64 -7.16
N VAL A 266 10.99 14.08 -8.29
CA VAL A 266 11.03 13.27 -9.54
C VAL A 266 11.82 11.98 -9.32
N LEU A 267 13.00 12.08 -8.67
CA LEU A 267 13.82 10.89 -8.37
C LEU A 267 13.05 9.89 -7.49
N SER A 268 12.37 10.37 -6.44
CA SER A 268 11.54 9.55 -5.57
C SER A 268 10.41 8.84 -6.33
N LEU A 269 9.77 9.54 -7.26
CA LEU A 269 8.74 8.96 -8.14
C LEU A 269 9.33 7.85 -9.02
N VAL A 270 10.48 8.10 -9.66
CA VAL A 270 11.16 7.13 -10.51
C VAL A 270 11.58 5.90 -9.70
N VAL A 271 12.19 6.09 -8.53
CA VAL A 271 12.58 5.00 -7.62
C VAL A 271 11.37 4.16 -7.23
N THR A 272 10.27 4.80 -6.85
CA THR A 272 9.01 4.10 -6.52
C THR A 272 8.49 3.29 -7.71
N TRP A 273 8.51 3.84 -8.92
CA TRP A 273 8.12 3.15 -10.15
C TRP A 273 9.01 1.93 -10.44
N VAL A 274 10.32 2.10 -10.33
CA VAL A 274 11.28 1.02 -10.53
C VAL A 274 11.06 -0.11 -9.52
N LEU A 275 10.84 0.22 -8.25
CA LEU A 275 10.54 -0.76 -7.20
C LEU A 275 9.24 -1.53 -7.50
N LEU A 276 8.18 -0.83 -7.93
CA LEU A 276 6.91 -1.45 -8.33
C LEU A 276 7.10 -2.42 -9.50
N LEU A 277 7.83 -2.01 -10.53
CA LEU A 277 8.11 -2.85 -11.68
C LEU A 277 8.96 -4.07 -11.30
N MET A 278 9.94 -3.91 -10.43
CA MET A 278 10.77 -5.02 -9.94
C MET A 278 9.93 -6.05 -9.18
N ILE A 279 9.06 -5.61 -8.27
CA ILE A 279 8.17 -6.50 -7.50
C ILE A 279 7.21 -7.23 -8.45
N SER A 280 6.60 -6.50 -9.39
CA SER A 280 5.70 -7.09 -10.40
C SER A 280 6.42 -8.12 -11.30
N ALA A 281 7.68 -7.87 -11.67
CA ALA A 281 8.46 -8.78 -12.47
C ALA A 281 8.86 -10.06 -11.71
N LEU A 282 9.15 -9.93 -10.40
CA LEU A 282 9.45 -11.07 -9.53
C LEU A 282 8.24 -11.99 -9.35
N ASP A 283 7.05 -11.41 -9.23
CA ASP A 283 5.80 -12.17 -9.06
C ASP A 283 5.47 -12.97 -10.33
N ARG A 284 5.62 -12.37 -11.51
CA ARG A 284 5.42 -13.05 -12.81
C ARG A 284 6.37 -14.24 -13.04
N ARG A 285 7.64 -14.12 -12.64
CA ARG A 285 8.63 -15.20 -12.81
C ARG A 285 8.33 -16.42 -11.94
N ARG A 286 7.56 -16.26 -10.86
CA ARG A 286 7.20 -17.35 -9.95
C ARG A 286 5.93 -18.09 -10.40
N GLY A 287 4.94 -17.40 -10.97
CA GLY A 287 3.73 -18.02 -11.51
C GLY A 287 4.00 -18.96 -12.69
N THR A 288 5.06 -18.73 -13.47
CA THR A 288 5.44 -19.59 -14.61
C THR A 288 6.16 -20.90 -14.17
N LYS A 289 6.71 -20.95 -12.94
CA LYS A 289 7.37 -22.16 -12.43
C LYS A 289 6.44 -23.16 -11.76
N GLU A 290 5.24 -22.75 -11.40
CA GLU A 290 4.22 -23.64 -10.79
C GLU A 290 3.31 -24.32 -11.83
N SER A 291 3.41 -23.91 -13.10
CA SER A 291 2.63 -24.50 -14.22
C SER A 291 3.46 -25.45 -15.13
N SER A 292 4.68 -25.76 -14.75
CA SER A 292 5.56 -26.74 -15.43
C SER A 292 5.83 -27.92 -14.52
#